data_4b47ef5f80bc2ca9bcc090709f6431ee
#
_entry.id   4b47ef5f80bc2ca9bcc090709f6431ee
#
_cell.length_a   1.000
_cell.length_b   1.000
_cell.length_c   1.000
_cell.angle_alpha   90.00
_cell.angle_beta   90.00
_cell.angle_gamma   90.00
#
_symmetry.space_group_name_H-M   'P 1'
#
loop_
_entity.id
_entity.type
_entity.pdbx_description
1 polymer ?
#
loop_
_entity_poly.entity_id
_entity_poly.type
_entity_poly.pdbx_seq_one_letter_code
_entity_poly.pdbx_strand_id
1 'polypeptide(L)'
;TIKSITIKGSERESVGKVATKALRNAGAVPCVLYGGNQAVHFSAEEKAFKNLIYTPNAHTVVIDLGKGKSFDAVLQDIQVHPVSDRILHIDFFQIFDDKEITMEVPVKIIGNSKGVMAGGDLRLNNRKLKVRALPKNLPDFVEADITPLDMGNKLYVTKVPSENFKIMHPDNTVICQVKISRAAMKAAQEAAKAAKAPAKGKKK
;
A
#
# COMPACT_ATOMS: atom_id res chain seq x y z
N THR A 1 15.61 6.45 -1.60
CA THR A 1 15.11 7.83 -1.30
C THR A 1 13.78 8.00 -1.99
N ILE A 2 12.74 8.27 -1.22
CA ILE A 2 11.38 8.45 -1.72
C ILE A 2 11.33 9.61 -2.71
N LYS A 3 10.66 9.41 -3.83
CA LYS A 3 10.48 10.46 -4.84
C LYS A 3 9.45 11.47 -4.36
N SER A 4 9.76 12.76 -4.44
CA SER A 4 8.85 13.85 -4.14
C SER A 4 8.04 14.26 -5.37
N ILE A 5 6.75 14.55 -5.18
CA ILE A 5 5.85 15.09 -6.21
C ILE A 5 5.43 16.47 -5.77
N THR A 6 5.63 17.48 -6.64
CA THR A 6 5.20 18.85 -6.35
C THR A 6 3.75 19.04 -6.80
N ILE A 7 2.91 19.54 -5.89
CA ILE A 7 1.50 19.86 -6.15
C ILE A 7 1.30 21.35 -5.91
N LYS A 8 0.82 22.05 -6.94
CA LYS A 8 0.46 23.47 -6.84
C LYS A 8 -0.98 23.57 -6.36
N GLY A 9 -1.20 24.32 -5.30
CA GLY A 9 -2.50 24.56 -4.72
C GLY A 9 -2.75 26.04 -4.46
N SER A 10 -3.97 26.37 -4.12
CA SER A 10 -4.37 27.68 -3.65
C SER A 10 -4.97 27.58 -2.24
N GLU A 11 -4.50 28.42 -1.34
CA GLU A 11 -5.03 28.55 0.01
C GLU A 11 -6.50 28.98 -0.06
N ARG A 12 -7.36 28.40 0.78
CA ARG A 12 -8.78 28.74 0.82
C ARG A 12 -9.21 29.17 2.22
N GLU A 13 -9.89 30.28 2.28
CA GLU A 13 -10.46 30.81 3.53
C GLU A 13 -11.89 30.28 3.76
N SER A 14 -12.65 30.06 2.68
CA SER A 14 -14.02 29.59 2.75
C SER A 14 -14.08 28.07 2.92
N VAL A 15 -14.45 27.62 4.11
CA VAL A 15 -14.74 26.24 4.47
C VAL A 15 -16.23 26.04 4.65
N GLY A 16 -16.81 25.02 4.05
CA GLY A 16 -18.23 24.73 4.18
C GLY A 16 -18.81 23.94 3.01
N LYS A 17 -20.04 23.45 3.18
CA LYS A 17 -20.69 22.53 2.23
C LYS A 17 -20.88 23.15 0.83
N VAL A 18 -21.33 24.40 0.76
CA VAL A 18 -21.61 25.08 -0.51
C VAL A 18 -20.32 25.36 -1.28
N ALA A 19 -19.31 25.95 -0.61
CA ALA A 19 -18.01 26.24 -1.21
C ALA A 19 -17.30 24.97 -1.70
N THR A 20 -17.32 23.91 -0.88
CA THR A 20 -16.71 22.62 -1.23
C THR A 20 -17.40 21.97 -2.43
N LYS A 21 -18.74 22.07 -2.54
CA LYS A 21 -19.48 21.56 -3.70
C LYS A 21 -19.14 22.33 -4.97
N ALA A 22 -19.03 23.66 -4.88
CA ALA A 22 -18.64 24.50 -6.01
C ALA A 22 -17.23 24.16 -6.53
N LEU A 23 -16.26 23.97 -5.62
CA LEU A 23 -14.89 23.56 -5.98
C LEU A 23 -14.87 22.23 -6.73
N ARG A 24 -15.57 21.21 -6.21
CA ARG A 24 -15.64 19.90 -6.87
C ARG A 24 -16.29 19.98 -8.26
N ASN A 25 -17.30 20.82 -8.43
CA ASN A 25 -17.91 21.04 -9.73
C ASN A 25 -16.95 21.74 -10.72
N ALA A 26 -16.05 22.57 -10.22
CA ALA A 26 -15.00 23.22 -11.02
C ALA A 26 -13.79 22.30 -11.30
N GLY A 27 -13.81 21.03 -10.84
CA GLY A 27 -12.70 20.08 -11.04
C GLY A 27 -11.53 20.24 -10.07
N ALA A 28 -11.74 20.99 -8.99
CA ALA A 28 -10.76 21.14 -7.92
C ALA A 28 -11.12 20.26 -6.71
N VAL A 29 -10.11 19.73 -6.03
CA VAL A 29 -10.25 18.90 -4.85
C VAL A 29 -9.91 19.72 -3.61
N PRO A 30 -10.79 19.76 -2.61
CA PRO A 30 -10.48 20.35 -1.31
C PRO A 30 -9.53 19.45 -0.55
N CYS A 31 -8.48 20.04 0.02
CA CYS A 31 -7.44 19.37 0.75
C CYS A 31 -7.20 20.05 2.10
N VAL A 32 -6.65 19.29 3.04
CA VAL A 32 -6.22 19.78 4.35
C VAL A 32 -4.79 19.32 4.60
N LEU A 33 -3.94 20.23 5.06
CA LEU A 33 -2.61 19.94 5.57
C LEU A 33 -2.62 20.19 7.09
N TYR A 34 -2.27 19.17 7.87
CA TYR A 34 -2.19 19.24 9.31
C TYR A 34 -0.90 18.59 9.84
N GLY A 35 -0.68 18.65 11.15
CA GLY A 35 0.55 18.20 11.81
C GLY A 35 1.51 19.33 12.17
N GLY A 36 1.32 20.53 11.61
CA GLY A 36 2.02 21.76 11.98
C GLY A 36 1.30 22.52 13.10
N ASN A 37 1.66 23.81 13.26
CA ASN A 37 1.05 24.68 14.28
C ASN A 37 -0.43 24.97 13.99
N GLN A 38 -0.79 25.06 12.73
CA GLN A 38 -2.17 25.33 12.29
C GLN A 38 -2.51 24.43 11.10
N ALA A 39 -3.78 24.03 10.98
CA ALA A 39 -4.27 23.34 9.82
C ALA A 39 -4.44 24.32 8.65
N VAL A 40 -3.88 23.99 7.51
CA VAL A 40 -3.97 24.80 6.30
C VAL A 40 -4.95 24.14 5.34
N HIS A 41 -6.03 24.87 5.00
CA HIS A 41 -7.00 24.44 4.02
C HIS A 41 -6.61 24.97 2.65
N PHE A 42 -6.52 24.10 1.67
CA PHE A 42 -6.19 24.48 0.31
C PHE A 42 -7.01 23.67 -0.71
N SER A 43 -6.94 24.07 -1.95
CA SER A 43 -7.51 23.32 -3.07
C SER A 43 -6.48 23.18 -4.19
N ALA A 44 -6.51 22.05 -4.88
CA ALA A 44 -5.68 21.82 -6.03
C ALA A 44 -6.48 21.11 -7.12
N GLU A 45 -6.00 21.16 -8.35
CA GLU A 45 -6.64 20.52 -9.49
C GLU A 45 -6.61 18.99 -9.34
N GLU A 46 -7.72 18.31 -9.65
CA GLU A 46 -7.84 16.85 -9.53
C GLU A 46 -6.75 16.11 -10.33
N LYS A 47 -6.36 16.64 -11.49
CA LYS A 47 -5.33 16.06 -12.35
C LYS A 47 -3.94 16.03 -11.71
N ALA A 48 -3.63 16.99 -10.82
CA ALA A 48 -2.34 17.07 -10.14
C ALA A 48 -2.08 15.86 -9.22
N PHE A 49 -3.15 15.23 -8.73
CA PHE A 49 -3.06 14.08 -7.84
C PHE A 49 -2.92 12.74 -8.56
N LYS A 50 -3.06 12.70 -9.89
CA LYS A 50 -3.06 11.46 -10.67
C LYS A 50 -1.81 10.61 -10.41
N ASN A 51 -0.64 11.22 -10.43
CA ASN A 51 0.63 10.51 -10.23
C ASN A 51 0.86 10.10 -8.77
N LEU A 52 0.19 10.75 -7.82
CA LEU A 52 0.29 10.43 -6.40
C LEU A 52 -0.62 9.25 -6.02
N ILE A 53 -1.85 9.22 -6.53
CA ILE A 53 -2.89 8.28 -6.09
C ILE A 53 -2.86 6.98 -6.90
N TYR A 54 -2.70 7.08 -8.22
CA TYR A 54 -2.80 5.92 -9.12
C TYR A 54 -1.47 5.21 -9.38
N THR A 55 -0.40 5.59 -8.67
CA THR A 55 0.86 4.84 -8.68
C THR A 55 0.99 3.98 -7.43
N PRO A 56 1.55 2.78 -7.54
CA PRO A 56 1.73 1.91 -6.38
C PRO A 56 2.83 2.39 -5.42
N ASN A 57 3.71 3.27 -5.87
CA ASN A 57 4.90 3.70 -5.14
C ASN A 57 4.56 4.62 -3.95
N ALA A 58 5.39 4.60 -2.92
CA ALA A 58 5.34 5.57 -1.86
C ALA A 58 5.96 6.91 -2.34
N HIS A 59 5.25 8.01 -2.14
CA HIS A 59 5.70 9.34 -2.52
C HIS A 59 5.57 10.31 -1.35
N THR A 60 6.54 11.21 -1.22
CA THR A 60 6.38 12.45 -0.45
C THR A 60 5.82 13.53 -1.38
N VAL A 61 5.17 14.51 -0.81
CA VAL A 61 4.50 15.58 -1.56
C VAL A 61 5.03 16.92 -1.12
N VAL A 62 5.46 17.74 -2.07
CA VAL A 62 5.77 19.14 -1.83
C VAL A 62 4.55 19.96 -2.25
N ILE A 63 3.86 20.55 -1.28
CA ILE A 63 2.68 21.38 -1.49
C ILE A 63 3.15 22.83 -1.66
N ASP A 64 3.00 23.38 -2.87
CA ASP A 64 3.29 24.77 -3.18
C ASP A 64 2.00 25.57 -3.22
N LEU A 65 1.80 26.44 -2.23
CA LEU A 65 0.64 27.34 -2.15
C LEU A 65 0.89 28.71 -2.75
N GLY A 66 2.03 28.90 -3.41
CA GLY A 66 2.44 30.19 -3.90
C GLY A 66 2.94 31.13 -2.79
N LYS A 67 3.32 32.36 -3.14
CA LYS A 67 3.84 33.39 -2.20
C LYS A 67 5.03 32.89 -1.34
N GLY A 68 5.81 31.91 -1.84
CA GLY A 68 6.95 31.35 -1.10
C GLY A 68 6.56 30.37 0.02
N LYS A 69 5.31 29.95 0.11
CA LYS A 69 4.85 28.95 1.08
C LYS A 69 4.91 27.55 0.43
N SER A 70 5.91 26.76 0.80
CA SER A 70 6.02 25.34 0.43
C SER A 70 6.07 24.48 1.67
N PHE A 71 5.42 23.33 1.62
CA PHE A 71 5.33 22.39 2.75
C PHE A 71 5.62 20.99 2.26
N ASP A 72 6.49 20.29 2.97
CA ASP A 72 6.70 18.86 2.77
C ASP A 72 5.64 18.07 3.54
N ALA A 73 4.97 17.16 2.85
CA ALA A 73 3.85 16.42 3.39
C ALA A 73 3.81 14.97 2.91
N VAL A 74 3.07 14.16 3.62
CA VAL A 74 2.71 12.79 3.26
C VAL A 74 1.21 12.69 3.08
N LEU A 75 0.79 11.92 2.09
CA LEU A 75 -0.60 11.54 1.90
C LEU A 75 -1.05 10.65 3.07
N GLN A 76 -2.08 11.07 3.80
CA GLN A 76 -2.59 10.33 4.96
C GLN A 76 -3.88 9.59 4.64
N ASP A 77 -4.84 10.27 4.03
CA ASP A 77 -6.12 9.65 3.67
C ASP A 77 -6.70 10.26 2.40
N ILE A 78 -7.51 9.47 1.69
CA ILE A 78 -8.18 9.88 0.46
C ILE A 78 -9.64 9.46 0.54
N GLN A 79 -10.54 10.40 0.34
CA GLN A 79 -11.95 10.13 0.17
C GLN A 79 -12.33 10.16 -1.31
N VAL A 80 -12.87 9.05 -1.79
CA VAL A 80 -13.32 8.92 -3.18
C VAL A 80 -14.82 8.67 -3.24
N HIS A 81 -15.44 9.07 -4.33
CA HIS A 81 -16.86 8.83 -4.56
C HIS A 81 -17.07 7.37 -4.99
N PRO A 82 -17.95 6.59 -4.33
CA PRO A 82 -18.05 5.13 -4.49
C PRO A 82 -18.52 4.65 -5.87
N VAL A 83 -19.07 5.54 -6.70
CA VAL A 83 -19.61 5.18 -8.03
C VAL A 83 -18.78 5.78 -9.17
N SER A 84 -18.27 7.02 -8.99
CA SER A 84 -17.57 7.75 -10.05
C SER A 84 -16.06 7.78 -9.88
N ASP A 85 -15.53 7.23 -8.78
CA ASP A 85 -14.10 7.23 -8.37
C ASP A 85 -13.48 8.65 -8.34
N ARG A 86 -14.30 9.71 -8.39
CA ARG A 86 -13.81 11.09 -8.26
C ARG A 86 -13.30 11.35 -6.86
N ILE A 87 -12.21 12.06 -6.76
CA ILE A 87 -11.61 12.43 -5.48
C ILE A 87 -12.48 13.49 -4.81
N LEU A 88 -12.93 13.22 -3.60
CA LEU A 88 -13.77 14.12 -2.80
C LEU A 88 -12.98 14.96 -1.82
N HIS A 89 -11.97 14.38 -1.18
CA HIS A 89 -11.12 15.04 -0.20
C HIS A 89 -9.78 14.32 -0.08
N ILE A 90 -8.72 15.06 0.25
CA ILE A 90 -7.40 14.50 0.52
C ILE A 90 -6.84 15.14 1.78
N ASP A 91 -6.33 14.28 2.66
CA ASP A 91 -5.69 14.66 3.90
C ASP A 91 -4.18 14.50 3.78
N PHE A 92 -3.45 15.56 4.12
CA PHE A 92 -2.00 15.58 4.15
C PHE A 92 -1.48 15.82 5.56
N PHE A 93 -0.44 15.08 5.92
CA PHE A 93 0.29 15.29 7.17
C PHE A 93 1.63 15.95 6.87
N GLN A 94 1.93 17.06 7.54
CA GLN A 94 3.19 17.79 7.37
C GLN A 94 4.36 16.99 7.92
N ILE A 95 5.44 16.92 7.16
CA ILE A 95 6.68 16.25 7.53
C ILE A 95 7.57 17.23 8.28
N PHE A 96 8.17 16.73 9.36
CA PHE A 96 9.24 17.39 10.12
C PHE A 96 10.39 16.41 10.28
N ASP A 97 11.62 16.88 10.15
CA ASP A 97 12.82 16.03 10.24
C ASP A 97 12.95 15.26 11.55
N ASP A 98 12.44 15.82 12.64
CA ASP A 98 12.57 15.28 13.99
C ASP A 98 11.38 14.42 14.44
N LYS A 99 10.32 14.31 13.62
CA LYS A 99 9.11 13.58 13.98
C LYS A 99 8.95 12.32 13.15
N GLU A 100 8.63 11.21 13.83
CA GLU A 100 8.24 9.99 13.14
C GLU A 100 6.93 10.19 12.39
N ILE A 101 6.89 9.72 11.17
CA ILE A 101 5.70 9.73 10.32
C ILE A 101 5.23 8.31 10.06
N THR A 102 3.93 8.16 9.89
CA THR A 102 3.31 6.89 9.50
C THR A 102 2.78 7.02 8.09
N MET A 103 3.20 6.13 7.20
CA MET A 103 2.69 6.09 5.84
C MET A 103 2.51 4.66 5.32
N GLU A 104 1.75 4.53 4.24
CA GLU A 104 1.56 3.26 3.55
C GLU A 104 2.67 3.05 2.51
N VAL A 105 3.45 1.99 2.70
CA VAL A 105 4.54 1.60 1.81
C VAL A 105 4.17 0.32 1.06
N PRO A 106 4.38 0.25 -0.25
CA PRO A 106 4.07 -0.95 -1.03
C PRO A 106 5.00 -2.11 -0.68
N VAL A 107 4.46 -3.33 -0.77
CA VAL A 107 5.21 -4.57 -0.61
C VAL A 107 5.70 -5.06 -1.96
N LYS A 108 7.00 -5.27 -2.09
CA LYS A 108 7.64 -5.87 -3.24
C LYS A 108 8.02 -7.32 -2.92
N ILE A 109 7.49 -8.25 -3.68
CA ILE A 109 7.81 -9.66 -3.55
C ILE A 109 9.16 -9.93 -4.22
N ILE A 110 10.03 -10.67 -3.51
CA ILE A 110 11.34 -11.10 -4.00
C ILE A 110 11.42 -12.63 -3.92
N GLY A 111 12.16 -13.22 -4.86
CA GLY A 111 12.40 -14.66 -4.93
C GLY A 111 11.27 -15.45 -5.59
N ASN A 112 11.50 -16.76 -5.72
CA ASN A 112 10.55 -17.72 -6.27
C ASN A 112 10.20 -18.76 -5.21
N SER A 113 8.92 -18.85 -4.86
CA SER A 113 8.43 -19.79 -3.87
C SER A 113 8.44 -21.23 -4.40
N LYS A 114 8.97 -22.16 -3.61
CA LYS A 114 8.89 -23.61 -3.90
C LYS A 114 7.45 -24.07 -4.09
N GLY A 115 6.53 -23.54 -3.29
CA GLY A 115 5.11 -23.84 -3.38
C GLY A 115 4.46 -23.37 -4.68
N VAL A 116 4.87 -22.23 -5.23
CA VAL A 116 4.39 -21.74 -6.53
C VAL A 116 4.94 -22.61 -7.67
N MET A 117 6.24 -22.97 -7.61
CA MET A 117 6.86 -23.88 -8.57
C MET A 117 6.21 -25.27 -8.59
N ALA A 118 5.70 -25.72 -7.45
CA ALA A 118 4.94 -26.97 -7.33
C ALA A 118 3.45 -26.84 -7.70
N GLY A 119 3.04 -25.71 -8.31
CA GLY A 119 1.67 -25.49 -8.81
C GLY A 119 0.71 -24.83 -7.82
N GLY A 120 1.22 -24.22 -6.74
CA GLY A 120 0.45 -23.36 -5.84
C GLY A 120 0.13 -22.00 -6.43
N ASP A 121 -0.91 -21.36 -5.91
CA ASP A 121 -1.34 -20.00 -6.28
C ASP A 121 -0.87 -19.00 -5.23
N LEU A 122 -0.03 -18.02 -5.63
CA LEU A 122 0.44 -16.96 -4.75
C LEU A 122 -0.63 -15.89 -4.62
N ARG A 123 -1.12 -15.68 -3.41
CA ARG A 123 -2.08 -14.63 -3.10
C ARG A 123 -1.49 -13.58 -2.18
N LEU A 124 -1.48 -12.33 -2.65
CA LEU A 124 -1.15 -11.17 -1.86
C LEU A 124 -2.39 -10.74 -1.06
N ASN A 125 -2.28 -10.76 0.27
CA ASN A 125 -3.34 -10.30 1.14
C ASN A 125 -3.23 -8.81 1.40
N ASN A 126 -2.02 -8.35 1.73
CA ASN A 126 -1.70 -6.95 1.97
C ASN A 126 -0.67 -6.46 0.95
N ARG A 127 -1.09 -5.55 0.08
CA ARG A 127 -0.22 -4.96 -0.94
C ARG A 127 0.58 -3.78 -0.42
N LYS A 128 0.10 -3.15 0.66
CA LYS A 128 0.74 -2.03 1.34
C LYS A 128 0.80 -2.31 2.83
N LEU A 129 1.84 -1.84 3.49
CA LEU A 129 2.01 -1.94 4.93
C LEU A 129 2.14 -0.53 5.52
N LYS A 130 1.48 -0.30 6.66
CA LYS A 130 1.65 0.93 7.44
C LYS A 130 2.97 0.87 8.18
N VAL A 131 3.87 1.76 7.83
CA VAL A 131 5.22 1.86 8.36
C VAL A 131 5.38 3.18 9.08
N ARG A 132 6.00 3.14 10.27
CA ARG A 132 6.38 4.30 11.04
C ARG A 132 7.89 4.42 11.05
N ALA A 133 8.41 5.55 10.61
CA ALA A 133 9.84 5.84 10.59
C ALA A 133 10.10 7.35 10.60
N LEU A 134 11.35 7.73 10.84
CA LEU A 134 11.81 9.07 10.55
C LEU A 134 11.83 9.29 9.02
N PRO A 135 11.60 10.51 8.52
CA PRO A 135 11.56 10.79 7.08
C PRO A 135 12.80 10.32 6.32
N LYS A 136 13.97 10.40 6.96
CA LYS A 136 15.26 9.97 6.38
C LYS A 136 15.39 8.45 6.24
N ASN A 137 14.68 7.69 7.08
CA ASN A 137 14.77 6.22 7.15
C ASN A 137 13.56 5.53 6.49
N LEU A 138 12.74 6.28 5.81
CA LEU A 138 11.53 5.75 5.19
C LEU A 138 11.88 4.96 3.92
N PRO A 139 11.49 3.68 3.81
CA PRO A 139 11.78 2.86 2.64
C PRO A 139 10.82 3.17 1.47
N ASP A 140 11.30 3.04 0.24
CA ASP A 140 10.48 3.17 -0.97
C ASP A 140 9.51 1.99 -1.12
N PHE A 141 9.93 0.81 -0.68
CA PHE A 141 9.15 -0.45 -0.66
C PHE A 141 9.64 -1.37 0.46
N VAL A 142 8.78 -2.26 0.89
CA VAL A 142 9.10 -3.31 1.86
C VAL A 142 9.32 -4.60 1.10
N GLU A 143 10.49 -5.19 1.24
CA GLU A 143 10.86 -6.44 0.58
C GLU A 143 10.28 -7.65 1.33
N ALA A 144 9.58 -8.51 0.61
CA ALA A 144 9.01 -9.74 1.13
C ALA A 144 9.59 -10.94 0.38
N ASP A 145 10.51 -11.68 1.01
CA ASP A 145 11.09 -12.89 0.44
C ASP A 145 10.12 -14.06 0.56
N ILE A 146 9.72 -14.61 -0.59
CA ILE A 146 8.82 -15.76 -0.68
C ILE A 146 9.56 -17.07 -0.95
N THR A 147 10.88 -17.06 -1.09
CA THR A 147 11.69 -18.26 -1.42
C THR A 147 11.44 -19.43 -0.47
N PRO A 148 11.35 -19.21 0.87
CA PRO A 148 11.14 -20.31 1.82
C PRO A 148 9.69 -20.80 1.90
N LEU A 149 8.74 -20.23 1.12
CA LEU A 149 7.33 -20.59 1.23
C LEU A 149 7.00 -21.84 0.43
N ASP A 150 6.47 -22.84 1.12
CA ASP A 150 5.87 -24.04 0.53
C ASP A 150 4.37 -23.86 0.30
N MET A 151 3.73 -24.86 -0.36
CA MET A 151 2.29 -24.89 -0.53
C MET A 151 1.55 -24.88 0.81
N GLY A 152 0.56 -24.00 0.94
CA GLY A 152 -0.23 -23.83 2.17
C GLY A 152 0.41 -22.87 3.19
N ASN A 153 1.66 -22.45 2.99
CA ASN A 153 2.36 -21.57 3.93
C ASN A 153 1.99 -20.10 3.75
N LYS A 154 2.15 -19.34 4.83
CA LYS A 154 1.85 -17.91 4.92
C LYS A 154 3.11 -17.14 5.33
N LEU A 155 3.30 -15.97 4.76
CA LEU A 155 4.32 -15.01 5.19
C LEU A 155 3.67 -13.97 6.11
N TYR A 156 4.16 -13.89 7.33
CA TYR A 156 3.71 -12.94 8.35
C TYR A 156 4.61 -11.70 8.37
N VAL A 157 4.07 -10.61 8.87
CA VAL A 157 4.79 -9.33 9.04
C VAL A 157 6.09 -9.50 9.86
N THR A 158 6.07 -10.37 10.87
CA THR A 158 7.23 -10.66 11.74
C THR A 158 8.46 -11.23 11.02
N LYS A 159 8.28 -11.79 9.83
CA LYS A 159 9.37 -12.37 9.04
C LYS A 159 10.02 -11.38 8.07
N VAL A 160 9.53 -10.15 8.02
CA VAL A 160 10.06 -9.10 7.15
C VAL A 160 11.15 -8.34 7.90
N PRO A 161 12.33 -8.14 7.30
CA PRO A 161 13.39 -7.35 7.91
C PRO A 161 12.96 -5.88 8.05
N SER A 162 13.05 -5.35 9.26
CA SER A 162 12.64 -3.98 9.60
C SER A 162 13.69 -3.32 10.50
N GLU A 163 14.89 -3.02 9.95
CA GLU A 163 16.00 -2.49 10.73
C GLU A 163 15.81 -1.02 11.12
N ASN A 164 15.30 -0.20 10.21
CA ASN A 164 15.23 1.27 10.38
C ASN A 164 13.80 1.81 10.49
N PHE A 165 12.79 0.96 10.49
CA PHE A 165 11.40 1.35 10.52
C PHE A 165 10.56 0.35 11.33
N LYS A 166 9.43 0.80 11.84
CA LYS A 166 8.49 -0.04 12.59
C LYS A 166 7.24 -0.28 11.76
N ILE A 167 6.85 -1.55 11.59
CA ILE A 167 5.59 -1.92 10.94
C ILE A 167 4.48 -1.82 11.98
N MET A 168 3.40 -1.09 11.66
CA MET A 168 2.29 -0.79 12.57
C MET A 168 1.15 -1.82 12.49
N HIS A 169 1.36 -2.94 11.82
CA HIS A 169 0.40 -4.04 11.76
C HIS A 169 0.61 -5.04 12.91
N PRO A 170 -0.46 -5.76 13.34
CA PRO A 170 -0.33 -6.89 14.27
C PRO A 170 0.62 -7.97 13.74
N ASP A 171 1.32 -8.65 14.65
CA ASP A 171 2.32 -9.67 14.32
C ASP A 171 1.77 -10.85 13.51
N ASN A 172 0.49 -11.18 13.68
CA ASN A 172 -0.21 -12.23 12.96
C ASN A 172 -0.77 -11.79 11.59
N THR A 173 -0.50 -10.57 11.15
CA THR A 173 -0.91 -10.08 9.83
C THR A 173 -0.19 -10.84 8.73
N VAL A 174 -0.96 -11.43 7.82
CA VAL A 174 -0.44 -12.18 6.67
C VAL A 174 -0.22 -11.22 5.50
N ILE A 175 1.01 -11.16 5.00
CA ILE A 175 1.37 -10.36 3.82
C ILE A 175 0.96 -11.11 2.55
N CYS A 176 1.46 -12.34 2.40
CA CYS A 176 1.12 -13.21 1.27
C CYS A 176 1.02 -14.66 1.74
N GLN A 177 0.36 -15.47 0.93
CA GLN A 177 0.20 -16.91 1.16
C GLN A 177 0.23 -17.67 -0.16
N VAL A 178 0.75 -18.89 -0.12
CA VAL A 178 0.67 -19.81 -1.25
C VAL A 178 -0.50 -20.76 -1.02
N LYS A 179 -1.57 -20.60 -1.80
CA LYS A 179 -2.72 -21.52 -1.74
C LYS A 179 -2.50 -22.72 -2.60
N ILE A 180 -3.04 -23.88 -2.16
CA ILE A 180 -3.07 -25.09 -2.98
C ILE A 180 -4.08 -24.86 -4.11
N SER A 181 -3.62 -24.93 -5.36
CA SER A 181 -4.51 -24.82 -6.52
C SER A 181 -5.38 -26.07 -6.67
N ARG A 182 -6.54 -25.93 -7.32
CA ARG A 182 -7.42 -27.10 -7.59
C ARG A 182 -6.72 -28.16 -8.45
N ALA A 183 -5.82 -27.74 -9.36
CA ALA A 183 -5.02 -28.65 -10.17
C ALA A 183 -4.01 -29.43 -9.32
N ALA A 184 -3.30 -28.74 -8.40
CA ALA A 184 -2.37 -29.38 -7.47
C ALA A 184 -3.08 -30.35 -6.51
N MET A 185 -4.30 -29.98 -6.04
CA MET A 185 -5.12 -30.91 -5.22
C MET A 185 -5.51 -32.18 -5.98
N LYS A 186 -5.92 -32.07 -7.24
CA LYS A 186 -6.24 -33.22 -8.08
C LYS A 186 -5.01 -34.10 -8.31
N ALA A 187 -3.88 -33.51 -8.67
CA ALA A 187 -2.63 -34.25 -8.86
C ALA A 187 -2.16 -34.96 -7.58
N ALA A 188 -2.27 -34.29 -6.42
CA ALA A 188 -1.97 -34.92 -5.13
C ALA A 188 -2.93 -36.06 -4.79
N GLN A 189 -4.23 -35.93 -5.10
CA GLN A 189 -5.21 -36.99 -4.90
C GLN A 189 -5.00 -38.19 -5.84
N GLU A 190 -4.64 -37.92 -7.09
CA GLU A 190 -4.31 -38.97 -8.06
C GLU A 190 -3.05 -39.73 -7.67
N ALA A 191 -2.00 -39.00 -7.23
CA ALA A 191 -0.79 -39.60 -6.69
C ALA A 191 -1.04 -40.44 -5.43
N ALA A 192 -1.90 -39.95 -4.52
CA ALA A 192 -2.29 -40.69 -3.32
C ALA A 192 -3.16 -41.93 -3.64
N LYS A 193 -3.99 -41.85 -4.67
CA LYS A 193 -4.76 -43.02 -5.15
C LYS A 193 -3.87 -44.06 -5.82
N ALA A 194 -2.88 -43.62 -6.61
CA ALA A 194 -1.90 -44.49 -7.24
C ALA A 194 -1.02 -45.22 -6.20
N ALA A 195 -0.62 -44.53 -5.13
CA ALA A 195 0.14 -45.12 -4.03
C ALA A 195 -0.69 -46.10 -3.15
N LYS A 196 -2.00 -45.95 -3.15
CA LYS A 196 -2.93 -46.85 -2.41
C LYS A 196 -3.48 -47.99 -3.23
N ALA A 197 -3.16 -48.09 -4.52
CA ALA A 197 -3.57 -49.25 -5.32
C ALA A 197 -2.79 -50.50 -4.84
N PRO A 198 -3.43 -51.51 -4.22
CA PRO A 198 -2.72 -52.70 -3.78
C PRO A 198 -2.28 -53.45 -5.04
N ALA A 199 -1.00 -53.83 -5.06
CA ALA A 199 -0.48 -54.80 -6.02
C ALA A 199 -1.31 -56.08 -5.90
N LYS A 200 -2.34 -56.25 -6.74
CA LYS A 200 -3.05 -57.50 -6.89
C LYS A 200 -2.04 -58.53 -7.41
N GLY A 201 -1.56 -59.35 -6.49
CA GLY A 201 -0.63 -60.41 -6.76
C GLY A 201 -1.10 -61.31 -7.86
N LYS A 202 -0.20 -61.59 -8.77
CA LYS A 202 -0.26 -62.78 -9.59
C LYS A 202 -0.22 -63.99 -8.66
N LYS A 203 -1.34 -64.67 -8.47
CA LYS A 203 -1.35 -66.07 -8.09
C LYS A 203 -1.57 -66.89 -9.36
N LYS A 204 -0.56 -67.66 -9.66
CA LYS A 204 -0.65 -68.83 -10.50
C LYS A 204 -0.68 -70.00 -9.57
#